data_1952ddf0e3bea125d829d6d75c541d78
#
_entry.id   1952ddf0e3bea125d829d6d75c541d78
#
_cell.length_a   1.000
_cell.length_b   1.000
_cell.length_c   1.000
_cell.angle_alpha   90.00
_cell.angle_beta   90.00
_cell.angle_gamma   90.00
#
_symmetry.space_group_name_H-M   'P 1'
#
loop_
_entity.id
_entity.type
_entity.pdbx_description
1 polymer ?
#
loop_
_entity_poly.entity_id
_entity_poly.type
_entity_poly.pdbx_seq_one_letter_code
_entity_poly.pdbx_strand_id
1 'polypeptide(L)'
;FPYTTLFRSLVNGGVMNADVNARELGLGGITNSVEDIIIARDIMLSRDTGARLHLCHCSTKDSVSMVKHAKMEGIHVTAEVCPHHFTLTSDDIRKIEPTVDTEKKVAIEADADTNYKMNPPLRTKEDVQALKEGLRDDVMDVIATDHAPHTFEDKNTSMKSAPFGIVGLETAACLTYTELVLGGYLTPMQMAEKMSYNPAKILHLDKKGSLAPGMDADVVVIDPEAEYVIDPKEFVSKGKNTPFGGKKVKGKVMATVCGGKIVYEAE
;
A
#
# COMPACT_ATOMS: atom_id res chain seq x y z
N PHE A 1 -11.93 -8.72 13.63
CA PHE A 1 -11.00 -9.54 12.82
C PHE A 1 -10.79 -8.85 11.49
N PRO A 2 -9.56 -8.54 11.08
CA PRO A 2 -9.31 -8.17 9.71
C PRO A 2 -9.52 -9.44 8.87
N TYR A 3 -10.71 -9.59 8.31
CA TYR A 3 -10.86 -10.52 7.21
C TYR A 3 -10.09 -9.91 6.05
N THR A 4 -8.99 -10.58 5.67
CA THR A 4 -8.31 -10.25 4.43
C THR A 4 -9.34 -10.30 3.30
N THR A 5 -9.34 -9.32 2.43
CA THR A 5 -10.18 -9.27 1.22
C THR A 5 -9.98 -10.48 0.29
N LEU A 6 -9.06 -11.40 0.64
CA LEU A 6 -8.78 -12.60 -0.13
C LEU A 6 -9.34 -13.86 0.53
N PHE A 7 -10.17 -14.54 -0.20
CA PHE A 7 -10.70 -15.83 0.23
C PHE A 7 -9.62 -16.89 0.06
N ARG A 8 -8.98 -17.33 1.15
CA ARG A 8 -7.81 -18.23 1.13
C ARG A 8 -8.01 -19.51 0.30
N SER A 9 -9.22 -20.08 0.28
CA SER A 9 -9.54 -21.26 -0.53
C SER A 9 -9.49 -20.99 -2.04
N LEU A 10 -9.71 -19.75 -2.48
CA LEU A 10 -9.62 -19.35 -3.89
C LEU A 10 -8.19 -18.99 -4.32
N VAL A 11 -7.31 -18.66 -3.36
CA VAL A 11 -5.89 -18.35 -3.64
C VAL A 11 -5.11 -19.57 -4.13
N ASN A 12 -5.48 -20.78 -3.67
CA ASN A 12 -4.95 -22.09 -4.11
C ASN A 12 -3.41 -22.12 -4.23
N GLY A 13 -2.70 -21.57 -3.21
CA GLY A 13 -1.24 -21.52 -3.19
C GLY A 13 -0.62 -20.45 -4.11
N GLY A 14 -1.42 -19.55 -4.65
CA GLY A 14 -0.94 -18.39 -5.41
C GLY A 14 -0.08 -17.45 -4.55
N VAL A 15 0.93 -16.84 -5.17
CA VAL A 15 1.93 -15.99 -4.48
C VAL A 15 2.14 -14.64 -5.14
N MET A 16 1.61 -14.44 -6.35
CA MET A 16 1.66 -13.20 -7.13
C MET A 16 0.41 -13.08 -8.01
N ASN A 17 0.29 -12.04 -8.81
CA ASN A 17 -0.83 -11.89 -9.75
C ASN A 17 -0.88 -13.03 -10.78
N ALA A 18 -2.08 -13.44 -11.18
CA ALA A 18 -2.28 -14.47 -12.19
C ALA A 18 -2.15 -13.88 -13.60
N ASP A 19 -0.94 -13.78 -14.12
CA ASP A 19 -0.63 -13.20 -15.43
C ASP A 19 0.46 -13.97 -16.19
N VAL A 20 1.00 -13.33 -17.23
CA VAL A 20 2.07 -13.93 -18.05
C VAL A 20 3.34 -14.07 -17.23
N ASN A 21 3.70 -13.06 -16.41
CA ASN A 21 4.91 -13.07 -15.61
C ASN A 21 4.89 -14.23 -14.58
N ALA A 22 3.75 -14.50 -13.94
CA ALA A 22 3.62 -15.64 -13.02
C ALA A 22 3.92 -16.99 -13.73
N ARG A 23 3.41 -17.14 -14.96
CA ARG A 23 3.67 -18.36 -15.75
C ARG A 23 5.15 -18.48 -16.14
N GLU A 24 5.78 -17.39 -16.54
CA GLU A 24 7.21 -17.37 -16.92
C GLU A 24 8.12 -17.67 -15.72
N LEU A 25 7.75 -17.19 -14.54
CA LEU A 25 8.44 -17.47 -13.28
C LEU A 25 8.12 -18.86 -12.71
N GLY A 26 7.12 -19.56 -13.24
CA GLY A 26 6.66 -20.84 -12.70
C GLY A 26 5.98 -20.73 -11.33
N LEU A 27 5.41 -19.57 -11.02
CA LEU A 27 4.77 -19.25 -9.74
C LEU A 27 3.25 -19.35 -9.82
N GLY A 28 2.60 -19.71 -8.70
CA GLY A 28 1.15 -19.74 -8.58
C GLY A 28 0.55 -18.34 -8.64
N GLY A 29 -0.49 -18.16 -9.47
CA GLY A 29 -1.17 -16.88 -9.63
C GLY A 29 -2.40 -16.72 -8.74
N ILE A 30 -2.69 -15.48 -8.33
CA ILE A 30 -3.90 -15.03 -7.62
C ILE A 30 -4.68 -14.12 -8.58
N THR A 31 -5.87 -14.55 -8.99
CA THR A 31 -6.71 -13.76 -9.91
C THR A 31 -7.34 -12.56 -9.21
N ASN A 32 -7.68 -11.51 -9.98
CA ASN A 32 -8.39 -10.34 -9.47
C ASN A 32 -9.71 -10.74 -8.81
N SER A 33 -10.42 -11.70 -9.39
CA SER A 33 -11.72 -12.18 -8.89
C SER A 33 -11.70 -12.69 -7.44
N VAL A 34 -10.52 -13.09 -6.92
CA VAL A 34 -10.39 -13.48 -5.49
C VAL A 34 -10.66 -12.30 -4.56
N GLU A 35 -10.27 -11.10 -4.95
CA GLU A 35 -10.56 -9.85 -4.25
C GLU A 35 -11.97 -9.34 -4.60
N ASP A 36 -12.29 -9.28 -5.89
CA ASP A 36 -13.51 -8.65 -6.41
C ASP A 36 -14.79 -9.30 -5.87
N ILE A 37 -14.83 -10.64 -5.75
CA ILE A 37 -15.97 -11.37 -5.18
C ILE A 37 -16.22 -10.96 -3.73
N ILE A 38 -15.18 -10.77 -2.93
CA ILE A 38 -15.30 -10.37 -1.53
C ILE A 38 -15.82 -8.93 -1.43
N ILE A 39 -15.27 -8.03 -2.23
CA ILE A 39 -15.70 -6.64 -2.29
C ILE A 39 -17.18 -6.55 -2.69
N ALA A 40 -17.58 -7.27 -3.75
CA ALA A 40 -18.97 -7.31 -4.19
C ALA A 40 -19.91 -7.84 -3.10
N ARG A 41 -19.53 -8.93 -2.43
CA ARG A 41 -20.29 -9.50 -1.30
C ARG A 41 -20.47 -8.47 -0.19
N ASP A 42 -19.38 -7.81 0.22
CA ASP A 42 -19.38 -6.91 1.36
C ASP A 42 -20.17 -5.62 1.06
N ILE A 43 -20.11 -5.13 -0.18
CA ILE A 43 -20.97 -4.02 -0.65
C ILE A 43 -22.45 -4.41 -0.59
N MET A 44 -22.82 -5.63 -1.05
CA MET A 44 -24.21 -6.11 -0.97
C MET A 44 -24.69 -6.20 0.49
N LEU A 45 -23.85 -6.72 1.39
CA LEU A 45 -24.16 -6.80 2.81
C LEU A 45 -24.31 -5.42 3.44
N SER A 46 -23.45 -4.47 3.10
CA SER A 46 -23.54 -3.08 3.55
C SER A 46 -24.87 -2.45 3.09
N ARG A 47 -25.22 -2.64 1.81
CA ARG A 47 -26.49 -2.17 1.25
C ARG A 47 -27.69 -2.74 2.00
N ASP A 48 -27.73 -4.03 2.23
CA ASP A 48 -28.88 -4.73 2.80
C ASP A 48 -29.04 -4.49 4.31
N THR A 49 -27.95 -4.21 5.02
CA THR A 49 -27.94 -3.99 6.47
C THR A 49 -27.85 -2.52 6.88
N GLY A 50 -27.46 -1.63 5.98
CA GLY A 50 -27.15 -0.22 6.29
C GLY A 50 -25.84 -0.04 7.07
N ALA A 51 -25.04 -1.09 7.24
CA ALA A 51 -23.75 -1.03 7.93
C ALA A 51 -22.74 -0.19 7.14
N ARG A 52 -21.90 0.58 7.84
CA ARG A 52 -20.77 1.26 7.20
C ARG A 52 -19.67 0.26 6.90
N LEU A 53 -19.19 0.30 5.66
CA LEU A 53 -18.14 -0.56 5.16
C LEU A 53 -16.87 0.23 4.87
N HIS A 54 -15.72 -0.26 5.29
CA HIS A 54 -14.41 0.21 4.84
C HIS A 54 -13.64 -0.96 4.22
N LEU A 55 -13.26 -0.80 2.94
CA LEU A 55 -12.52 -1.79 2.17
C LEU A 55 -11.03 -1.50 2.27
N CYS A 56 -10.28 -2.41 2.91
CA CYS A 56 -8.85 -2.28 3.08
C CYS A 56 -8.09 -2.67 1.80
N HIS A 57 -6.94 -1.99 1.54
CA HIS A 57 -5.90 -2.31 0.54
C HIS A 57 -6.45 -2.80 -0.81
N CYS A 58 -7.40 -2.09 -1.42
CA CYS A 58 -7.92 -2.42 -2.76
C CYS A 58 -6.80 -2.38 -3.82
N SER A 59 -6.77 -3.37 -4.70
CA SER A 59 -5.69 -3.53 -5.68
C SER A 59 -6.15 -3.65 -7.14
N THR A 60 -7.45 -3.81 -7.42
CA THR A 60 -7.97 -4.10 -8.75
C THR A 60 -8.76 -2.91 -9.34
N LYS A 61 -8.79 -2.79 -10.67
CA LYS A 61 -9.65 -1.83 -11.38
C LYS A 61 -11.14 -2.10 -11.13
N ASP A 62 -11.50 -3.38 -10.96
CA ASP A 62 -12.89 -3.75 -10.73
C ASP A 62 -13.34 -3.36 -9.32
N SER A 63 -12.44 -3.41 -8.31
CA SER A 63 -12.70 -2.85 -6.98
C SER A 63 -13.03 -1.36 -7.04
N VAL A 64 -12.25 -0.56 -7.79
CA VAL A 64 -12.51 0.87 -8.01
C VAL A 64 -13.89 1.09 -8.64
N SER A 65 -14.22 0.31 -9.67
CA SER A 65 -15.53 0.39 -10.34
C SER A 65 -16.68 0.06 -9.38
N MET A 66 -16.56 -1.00 -8.58
CA MET A 66 -17.58 -1.40 -7.61
C MET A 66 -17.78 -0.36 -6.52
N VAL A 67 -16.71 0.21 -5.98
CA VAL A 67 -16.78 1.28 -4.98
C VAL A 67 -17.47 2.52 -5.56
N LYS A 68 -17.12 2.89 -6.80
CA LYS A 68 -17.76 4.02 -7.50
C LYS A 68 -19.28 3.83 -7.61
N HIS A 69 -19.72 2.66 -8.08
CA HIS A 69 -21.15 2.36 -8.22
C HIS A 69 -21.86 2.34 -6.85
N ALA A 70 -21.25 1.72 -5.84
CA ALA A 70 -21.81 1.69 -4.49
C ALA A 70 -22.02 3.09 -3.92
N LYS A 71 -21.05 3.99 -4.09
CA LYS A 71 -21.18 5.41 -3.68
C LYS A 71 -22.28 6.13 -4.45
N MET A 72 -22.42 5.88 -5.76
CA MET A 72 -23.51 6.46 -6.57
C MET A 72 -24.90 6.00 -6.13
N GLU A 73 -25.01 4.77 -5.64
CA GLU A 73 -26.23 4.21 -5.05
C GLU A 73 -26.49 4.67 -3.59
N GLY A 74 -25.58 5.47 -3.02
CA GLY A 74 -25.70 5.97 -1.65
C GLY A 74 -25.38 4.94 -0.57
N ILE A 75 -24.69 3.85 -0.92
CA ILE A 75 -24.20 2.85 0.03
C ILE A 75 -23.04 3.47 0.84
N HIS A 76 -23.04 3.27 2.16
CA HIS A 76 -22.01 3.78 3.06
C HIS A 76 -20.73 2.98 2.96
N VAL A 77 -19.98 3.16 1.86
CA VAL A 77 -18.70 2.52 1.60
C VAL A 77 -17.57 3.54 1.50
N THR A 78 -16.44 3.20 2.10
CA THR A 78 -15.14 3.86 1.90
C THR A 78 -14.09 2.82 1.56
N ALA A 79 -13.02 3.22 0.90
CA ALA A 79 -11.98 2.30 0.44
C ALA A 79 -10.58 2.93 0.49
N GLU A 80 -9.57 2.10 0.67
CA GLU A 80 -8.19 2.53 0.71
C GLU A 80 -7.32 1.85 -0.34
N VAL A 81 -6.22 2.50 -0.69
CA VAL A 81 -5.17 2.00 -1.59
C VAL A 81 -3.81 2.12 -0.89
N CYS A 82 -2.94 1.14 -1.12
CA CYS A 82 -1.59 1.19 -0.56
C CYS A 82 -0.57 1.74 -1.58
N PRO A 83 0.51 2.43 -1.13
CA PRO A 83 1.53 2.98 -2.02
C PRO A 83 2.13 1.96 -2.98
N HIS A 84 2.36 0.73 -2.56
CA HIS A 84 2.87 -0.32 -3.42
C HIS A 84 1.89 -0.69 -4.55
N HIS A 85 0.57 -0.60 -4.34
CA HIS A 85 -0.43 -0.92 -5.37
C HIS A 85 -0.59 0.17 -6.44
N PHE A 86 -0.22 1.42 -6.16
CA PHE A 86 -0.21 2.46 -7.19
C PHE A 86 1.18 2.79 -7.75
N THR A 87 2.24 2.13 -7.23
CA THR A 87 3.63 2.37 -7.66
C THR A 87 4.20 1.22 -8.47
N LEU A 88 3.88 -0.01 -8.10
CA LEU A 88 4.46 -1.24 -8.62
C LEU A 88 3.43 -2.10 -9.37
N THR A 89 3.95 -2.94 -10.25
CA THR A 89 3.17 -3.93 -10.99
C THR A 89 3.73 -5.34 -10.78
N SER A 90 2.98 -6.34 -11.17
CA SER A 90 3.47 -7.73 -11.21
C SER A 90 4.70 -7.91 -12.12
N ASP A 91 4.84 -7.04 -13.15
CA ASP A 91 6.00 -7.05 -14.06
C ASP A 91 7.32 -6.67 -13.37
N ASP A 92 7.26 -6.07 -12.16
CA ASP A 92 8.45 -5.71 -11.39
C ASP A 92 9.06 -6.90 -10.65
N ILE A 93 8.34 -8.00 -10.52
CA ILE A 93 8.83 -9.24 -9.90
C ILE A 93 9.80 -9.91 -10.85
N ARG A 94 11.04 -10.15 -10.38
CA ARG A 94 12.10 -10.75 -11.17
C ARG A 94 12.62 -12.01 -10.51
N LYS A 95 13.07 -12.94 -11.34
CA LYS A 95 13.85 -14.10 -10.89
C LYS A 95 15.16 -13.63 -10.28
N ILE A 96 15.56 -14.26 -9.20
CA ILE A 96 16.87 -14.06 -8.59
C ILE A 96 17.71 -15.29 -8.86
N GLU A 97 18.94 -15.07 -9.35
CA GLU A 97 19.91 -16.15 -9.44
C GLU A 97 20.54 -16.42 -8.07
N PRO A 98 20.82 -17.68 -7.73
CA PRO A 98 21.49 -18.01 -6.48
C PRO A 98 22.80 -17.23 -6.32
N THR A 99 22.93 -16.54 -5.21
CA THR A 99 24.10 -15.71 -4.91
C THR A 99 24.37 -15.72 -3.41
N VAL A 100 25.37 -14.98 -2.99
CA VAL A 100 25.70 -14.76 -1.57
C VAL A 100 25.57 -13.28 -1.26
N ASP A 101 24.80 -12.95 -0.25
CA ASP A 101 24.80 -11.60 0.32
C ASP A 101 26.18 -11.37 0.95
N THR A 102 27.00 -10.54 0.31
CA THR A 102 28.38 -10.29 0.75
C THR A 102 28.47 -9.48 2.05
N GLU A 103 27.45 -8.69 2.37
CA GLU A 103 27.41 -7.93 3.61
C GLU A 103 27.01 -8.84 4.79
N LYS A 104 25.99 -9.65 4.62
CA LYS A 104 25.47 -10.56 5.66
C LYS A 104 26.22 -11.91 5.69
N LYS A 105 27.00 -12.21 4.64
CA LYS A 105 27.74 -13.47 4.46
C LYS A 105 26.82 -14.71 4.51
N VAL A 106 25.61 -14.60 3.97
CA VAL A 106 24.62 -15.68 3.90
C VAL A 106 24.21 -15.94 2.44
N ALA A 107 23.85 -17.18 2.14
CA ALA A 107 23.30 -17.52 0.85
C ALA A 107 21.93 -16.87 0.64
N ILE A 108 21.67 -16.41 -0.58
CA ILE A 108 20.34 -16.00 -1.01
C ILE A 108 19.60 -17.25 -1.48
N GLU A 109 18.57 -17.63 -0.75
CA GLU A 109 17.76 -18.84 -1.01
C GLU A 109 16.49 -18.54 -1.79
N ALA A 110 16.17 -17.26 -1.97
CA ALA A 110 14.97 -16.83 -2.70
C ALA A 110 15.13 -17.12 -4.20
N ASP A 111 14.08 -17.64 -4.83
CA ASP A 111 13.95 -17.88 -6.27
C ASP A 111 13.46 -16.63 -7.04
N ALA A 112 12.84 -15.71 -6.33
CA ALA A 112 12.45 -14.37 -6.80
C ALA A 112 12.55 -13.38 -5.63
N ASP A 113 12.54 -12.06 -5.93
CA ASP A 113 12.57 -11.06 -4.85
C ASP A 113 11.27 -11.08 -4.04
N THR A 114 11.35 -11.70 -2.88
CA THR A 114 10.22 -11.87 -1.96
C THR A 114 9.73 -10.56 -1.33
N ASN A 115 10.48 -9.46 -1.46
CA ASN A 115 10.02 -8.13 -1.10
C ASN A 115 8.90 -7.62 -2.01
N TYR A 116 8.66 -8.27 -3.16
CA TYR A 116 7.49 -8.00 -4.01
C TYR A 116 6.29 -8.90 -3.70
N LYS A 117 6.40 -9.77 -2.67
CA LYS A 117 5.29 -10.62 -2.23
C LYS A 117 4.44 -9.91 -1.19
N MET A 118 3.26 -9.49 -1.57
CA MET A 118 2.27 -8.84 -0.71
C MET A 118 0.85 -9.30 -1.02
N ASN A 119 -0.08 -9.00 -0.15
CA ASN A 119 -1.47 -9.45 -0.25
C ASN A 119 -2.45 -8.30 0.06
N PRO A 120 -3.26 -7.85 -0.92
CA PRO A 120 -3.36 -8.35 -2.31
C PRO A 120 -2.04 -8.26 -3.09
N PRO A 121 -1.86 -9.09 -4.14
CA PRO A 121 -0.62 -9.04 -4.92
C PRO A 121 -0.54 -7.77 -5.78
N LEU A 122 0.66 -7.41 -6.18
CA LEU A 122 0.88 -6.39 -7.21
C LEU A 122 0.17 -6.80 -8.50
N ARG A 123 -0.59 -5.89 -9.08
CA ARG A 123 -1.47 -6.15 -10.24
C ARG A 123 -0.87 -5.64 -11.54
N THR A 124 -1.70 -5.53 -12.57
CA THR A 124 -1.31 -5.04 -13.88
C THR A 124 -1.19 -3.51 -13.91
N LYS A 125 -0.63 -2.97 -15.00
CA LYS A 125 -0.57 -1.51 -15.23
C LYS A 125 -1.95 -0.87 -15.31
N GLU A 126 -2.93 -1.60 -15.86
CA GLU A 126 -4.32 -1.13 -15.95
C GLU A 126 -4.95 -1.00 -14.56
N ASP A 127 -4.66 -1.95 -13.65
CA ASP A 127 -5.12 -1.87 -12.26
C ASP A 127 -4.47 -0.68 -11.56
N VAL A 128 -3.15 -0.52 -11.67
CA VAL A 128 -2.40 0.62 -11.12
C VAL A 128 -2.98 1.95 -11.59
N GLN A 129 -3.25 2.07 -12.90
CA GLN A 129 -3.83 3.28 -13.47
C GLN A 129 -5.23 3.57 -12.90
N ALA A 130 -6.08 2.56 -12.80
CA ALA A 130 -7.42 2.69 -12.23
C ALA A 130 -7.40 3.14 -10.76
N LEU A 131 -6.45 2.63 -9.97
CA LEU A 131 -6.26 3.05 -8.58
C LEU A 131 -5.85 4.53 -8.48
N LYS A 132 -4.90 4.98 -9.31
CA LYS A 132 -4.48 6.40 -9.37
C LYS A 132 -5.65 7.31 -9.76
N GLU A 133 -6.43 6.92 -10.76
CA GLU A 133 -7.63 7.66 -11.18
C GLU A 133 -8.71 7.62 -10.11
N GLY A 134 -8.92 6.49 -9.44
CA GLY A 134 -9.86 6.35 -8.34
C GLY A 134 -9.53 7.25 -7.15
N LEU A 135 -8.24 7.45 -6.85
CA LEU A 135 -7.78 8.41 -5.85
C LEU A 135 -8.02 9.87 -6.30
N ARG A 136 -7.73 10.19 -7.57
CA ARG A 136 -7.96 11.52 -8.16
C ARG A 136 -9.44 11.90 -8.14
N ASP A 137 -10.31 10.97 -8.49
CA ASP A 137 -11.74 11.19 -8.69
C ASP A 137 -12.57 10.99 -7.39
N ASP A 138 -11.92 10.91 -6.23
CA ASP A 138 -12.53 10.71 -4.90
C ASP A 138 -13.39 9.43 -4.78
N VAL A 139 -13.13 8.45 -5.64
CA VAL A 139 -13.69 7.11 -5.52
C VAL A 139 -13.00 6.35 -4.39
N MET A 140 -11.67 6.42 -4.33
CA MET A 140 -10.86 5.86 -3.24
C MET A 140 -10.57 6.95 -2.22
N ASP A 141 -10.86 6.67 -0.94
CA ASP A 141 -10.91 7.68 0.12
C ASP A 141 -9.58 7.86 0.85
N VAL A 142 -8.80 6.80 0.98
CA VAL A 142 -7.65 6.72 1.89
C VAL A 142 -6.43 6.15 1.18
N ILE A 143 -5.27 6.63 1.59
CA ILE A 143 -3.97 6.00 1.31
C ILE A 143 -3.46 5.44 2.63
N ALA A 144 -3.39 4.10 2.72
CA ALA A 144 -2.91 3.36 3.90
C ALA A 144 -1.63 2.59 3.57
N THR A 145 -0.85 2.23 4.58
CA THR A 145 0.49 1.67 4.38
C THR A 145 0.53 0.16 4.23
N ASP A 146 -0.41 -0.55 4.85
CA ASP A 146 -0.35 -2.01 5.03
C ASP A 146 1.02 -2.49 5.55
N HIS A 147 1.55 -1.79 6.57
CA HIS A 147 2.90 -2.01 7.11
C HIS A 147 3.02 -3.39 7.75
N ALA A 148 3.80 -4.28 7.13
CA ALA A 148 4.01 -5.66 7.57
C ALA A 148 5.51 -6.00 7.63
N PRO A 149 6.18 -5.70 8.76
CA PRO A 149 7.61 -5.97 8.92
C PRO A 149 7.89 -7.47 9.09
N HIS A 150 8.88 -7.94 8.36
CA HIS A 150 9.43 -9.29 8.44
C HIS A 150 10.95 -9.24 8.59
N THR A 151 11.53 -10.30 9.12
CA THR A 151 12.99 -10.43 9.21
C THR A 151 13.60 -10.74 7.84
N PHE A 152 14.91 -10.58 7.73
CA PHE A 152 15.63 -11.00 6.53
C PHE A 152 15.47 -12.51 6.30
N GLU A 153 15.57 -13.30 7.37
CA GLU A 153 15.45 -14.76 7.35
C GLU A 153 14.07 -15.20 6.85
N ASP A 154 13.01 -14.54 7.29
CA ASP A 154 11.64 -14.82 6.82
C ASP A 154 11.49 -14.57 5.30
N LYS A 155 12.15 -13.51 4.81
CA LYS A 155 12.10 -13.15 3.38
C LYS A 155 13.14 -13.88 2.53
N ASN A 156 14.23 -14.37 3.11
CA ASN A 156 15.27 -15.10 2.40
C ASN A 156 14.91 -16.58 2.20
N THR A 157 13.84 -16.82 1.48
CA THR A 157 13.34 -18.16 1.15
C THR A 157 12.62 -18.13 -0.19
N SER A 158 12.07 -19.25 -0.65
CA SER A 158 11.34 -19.26 -1.92
C SER A 158 10.10 -18.35 -1.88
N MET A 159 9.71 -17.83 -3.04
CA MET A 159 8.50 -17.01 -3.17
C MET A 159 7.25 -17.74 -2.64
N LYS A 160 7.21 -19.06 -2.76
CA LYS A 160 6.12 -19.89 -2.23
C LYS A 160 6.07 -19.85 -0.70
N SER A 161 7.22 -19.90 -0.02
CA SER A 161 7.32 -20.03 1.44
C SER A 161 7.36 -18.70 2.17
N ALA A 162 7.90 -17.64 1.54
CA ALA A 162 8.01 -16.33 2.15
C ALA A 162 6.64 -15.79 2.64
N PRO A 163 6.60 -15.09 3.78
CA PRO A 163 5.38 -14.40 4.22
C PRO A 163 5.02 -13.25 3.28
N PHE A 164 3.74 -12.95 3.19
CA PHE A 164 3.24 -11.77 2.49
C PHE A 164 3.48 -10.51 3.33
N GLY A 165 3.75 -9.39 2.66
CA GLY A 165 3.85 -8.07 3.27
C GLY A 165 5.22 -7.42 3.17
N ILE A 166 5.19 -6.09 3.25
CA ILE A 166 6.35 -5.20 3.22
C ILE A 166 6.22 -4.10 4.25
N VAL A 167 7.34 -3.44 4.60
CA VAL A 167 7.27 -2.22 5.40
C VAL A 167 6.80 -1.05 4.54
N GLY A 168 5.97 -0.16 5.09
CA GLY A 168 5.36 0.93 4.34
C GLY A 168 5.33 2.28 5.06
N LEU A 169 5.51 2.33 6.39
CA LEU A 169 5.36 3.58 7.16
C LEU A 169 6.31 4.68 6.72
N GLU A 170 7.58 4.35 6.47
CA GLU A 170 8.63 5.34 6.17
C GLU A 170 8.73 5.67 4.67
N THR A 171 7.97 4.96 3.82
CA THR A 171 7.96 5.19 2.37
C THR A 171 6.65 5.76 1.85
N ALA A 172 5.58 5.72 2.64
CA ALA A 172 4.24 6.10 2.17
C ALA A 172 4.15 7.56 1.72
N ALA A 173 4.68 8.50 2.50
CA ALA A 173 4.60 9.93 2.18
C ALA A 173 5.36 10.27 0.90
N CYS A 174 6.64 9.86 0.80
CA CYS A 174 7.47 10.17 -0.37
C CYS A 174 6.98 9.47 -1.65
N LEU A 175 6.51 8.21 -1.56
CA LEU A 175 5.92 7.52 -2.71
C LEU A 175 4.62 8.20 -3.16
N THR A 176 3.74 8.55 -2.23
CA THR A 176 2.50 9.27 -2.55
C THR A 176 2.81 10.62 -3.21
N TYR A 177 3.75 11.39 -2.65
CA TYR A 177 4.15 12.66 -3.24
C TYR A 177 4.72 12.48 -4.65
N THR A 178 5.67 11.56 -4.81
CA THR A 178 6.34 11.31 -6.10
C THR A 178 5.38 10.78 -7.16
N GLU A 179 4.60 9.76 -6.83
CA GLU A 179 3.77 9.05 -7.81
C GLU A 179 2.43 9.76 -8.11
N LEU A 180 1.85 10.41 -7.12
CA LEU A 180 0.52 10.98 -7.25
C LEU A 180 0.53 12.50 -7.34
N VAL A 181 1.33 13.22 -6.52
CA VAL A 181 1.36 14.68 -6.58
C VAL A 181 2.17 15.15 -7.78
N LEU A 182 3.43 14.71 -7.90
CA LEU A 182 4.26 15.05 -9.06
C LEU A 182 3.74 14.39 -10.35
N GLY A 183 3.09 13.24 -10.23
CA GLY A 183 2.39 12.57 -11.33
C GLY A 183 1.12 13.29 -11.81
N GLY A 184 0.68 14.35 -11.13
CA GLY A 184 -0.49 15.16 -11.52
C GLY A 184 -1.85 14.53 -11.21
N TYR A 185 -1.91 13.49 -10.38
CA TYR A 185 -3.16 12.87 -9.94
C TYR A 185 -3.76 13.59 -8.73
N LEU A 186 -2.95 14.04 -7.79
CA LEU A 186 -3.38 14.72 -6.56
C LEU A 186 -2.69 16.06 -6.40
N THR A 187 -3.35 16.98 -5.75
CA THR A 187 -2.71 18.16 -5.15
C THR A 187 -2.10 17.77 -3.79
N PRO A 188 -1.15 18.56 -3.24
CA PRO A 188 -0.64 18.34 -1.89
C PRO A 188 -1.75 18.32 -0.81
N MET A 189 -2.80 19.13 -0.99
CA MET A 189 -3.93 19.16 -0.08
C MET A 189 -4.74 17.86 -0.14
N GLN A 190 -5.01 17.34 -1.33
CA GLN A 190 -5.70 16.05 -1.49
C GLN A 190 -4.85 14.89 -0.94
N MET A 191 -3.51 14.94 -1.06
CA MET A 191 -2.64 13.98 -0.39
C MET A 191 -2.84 14.02 1.14
N ALA A 192 -2.82 15.21 1.75
CA ALA A 192 -3.05 15.37 3.19
C ALA A 192 -4.46 14.91 3.59
N GLU A 193 -5.46 15.15 2.76
CA GLU A 193 -6.83 14.69 2.96
C GLU A 193 -6.90 13.16 2.99
N LYS A 194 -6.30 12.48 2.01
CA LYS A 194 -6.35 11.00 1.88
C LYS A 194 -5.45 10.28 2.89
N MET A 195 -4.38 10.89 3.35
CA MET A 195 -3.45 10.28 4.31
C MET A 195 -3.73 10.66 5.77
N SER A 196 -4.52 11.69 6.05
CA SER A 196 -4.75 12.21 7.40
C SER A 196 -6.20 12.51 7.72
N TYR A 197 -6.83 13.43 7.00
CA TYR A 197 -8.19 13.89 7.32
C TYR A 197 -9.24 12.79 7.16
N ASN A 198 -9.27 12.12 6.01
CA ASN A 198 -10.24 11.06 5.74
C ASN A 198 -10.08 9.86 6.68
N PRO A 199 -8.85 9.33 6.93
CA PRO A 199 -8.65 8.29 7.96
C PRO A 199 -9.18 8.70 9.33
N ALA A 200 -8.88 9.91 9.79
CA ALA A 200 -9.34 10.42 11.08
C ALA A 200 -10.88 10.46 11.15
N LYS A 201 -11.53 10.92 10.08
CA LYS A 201 -12.98 10.98 9.96
C LYS A 201 -13.63 9.58 9.95
N ILE A 202 -13.06 8.64 9.20
CA ILE A 202 -13.56 7.26 9.11
C ILE A 202 -13.46 6.55 10.46
N LEU A 203 -12.37 6.79 11.20
CA LEU A 203 -12.11 6.22 12.51
C LEU A 203 -12.76 7.00 13.67
N HIS A 204 -13.51 8.08 13.38
CA HIS A 204 -14.14 8.97 14.38
C HIS A 204 -13.15 9.55 15.40
N LEU A 205 -11.98 9.97 14.92
CA LEU A 205 -10.95 10.63 15.72
C LEU A 205 -11.18 12.15 15.69
N ASP A 206 -12.09 12.65 16.51
CA ASP A 206 -12.63 14.02 16.45
C ASP A 206 -11.57 15.12 16.63
N LYS A 207 -10.40 14.78 17.17
CA LYS A 207 -9.29 15.73 17.39
C LYS A 207 -8.10 15.56 16.46
N LYS A 208 -8.19 14.68 15.45
CA LYS A 208 -7.10 14.36 14.51
C LYS A 208 -7.44 14.82 13.08
N GLY A 209 -6.42 14.86 12.24
CA GLY A 209 -6.56 15.09 10.79
C GLY A 209 -6.78 16.56 10.38
N SER A 210 -6.68 17.54 11.29
CA SER A 210 -6.87 18.96 11.00
C SER A 210 -5.95 19.82 11.87
N LEU A 211 -5.55 20.98 11.35
CA LEU A 211 -4.76 22.00 12.06
C LEU A 211 -5.65 23.10 12.68
N ALA A 212 -6.96 22.88 12.81
CA ALA A 212 -7.87 23.85 13.38
C ALA A 212 -7.63 24.04 14.90
N PRO A 213 -7.94 25.21 15.47
CA PRO A 213 -7.82 25.44 16.91
C PRO A 213 -8.64 24.42 17.72
N GLY A 214 -8.04 23.84 18.76
CA GLY A 214 -8.64 22.82 19.62
C GLY A 214 -8.40 21.38 19.17
N MET A 215 -7.76 21.17 18.02
CA MET A 215 -7.29 19.86 17.57
C MET A 215 -5.99 19.48 18.29
N ASP A 216 -5.64 18.18 18.25
CA ASP A 216 -4.35 17.72 18.70
C ASP A 216 -3.24 18.32 17.83
N ALA A 217 -2.14 18.70 18.47
CA ALA A 217 -0.99 19.29 17.76
C ALA A 217 -0.12 18.17 17.13
N ASP A 218 -0.68 17.50 16.15
CA ASP A 218 -0.01 16.49 15.32
C ASP A 218 0.27 17.09 13.95
N VAL A 219 1.54 17.28 13.63
CA VAL A 219 1.97 17.99 12.41
C VAL A 219 3.13 17.26 11.75
N VAL A 220 3.06 17.10 10.43
CA VAL A 220 4.18 16.63 9.61
C VAL A 220 4.63 17.79 8.71
N VAL A 221 5.92 18.06 8.69
CA VAL A 221 6.54 19.03 7.78
C VAL A 221 7.27 18.27 6.68
N ILE A 222 6.94 18.58 5.43
CA ILE A 222 7.52 17.92 4.25
C ILE A 222 8.21 19.00 3.40
N ASP A 223 9.48 18.74 3.01
CA ASP A 223 10.14 19.49 1.96
C ASP A 223 9.79 18.87 0.59
N PRO A 224 8.99 19.55 -0.22
CA PRO A 224 8.55 19.05 -1.51
C PRO A 224 9.67 18.97 -2.56
N GLU A 225 10.74 19.75 -2.40
CA GLU A 225 11.85 19.82 -3.36
C GLU A 225 13.00 18.85 -3.03
N ALA A 226 13.08 18.40 -1.79
CA ALA A 226 14.13 17.46 -1.38
C ALA A 226 14.00 16.14 -2.13
N GLU A 227 15.01 15.84 -2.94
CA GLU A 227 15.18 14.59 -3.66
C GLU A 227 16.16 13.69 -2.90
N TYR A 228 15.83 12.43 -2.71
CA TYR A 228 16.69 11.45 -2.06
C TYR A 228 16.45 10.05 -2.57
N VAL A 229 17.34 9.12 -2.21
CA VAL A 229 17.22 7.70 -2.52
C VAL A 229 16.76 6.98 -1.25
N ILE A 230 15.75 6.13 -1.37
CA ILE A 230 15.29 5.30 -0.25
C ILE A 230 16.40 4.32 0.13
N ASP A 231 16.92 4.43 1.35
CA ASP A 231 17.83 3.44 1.93
C ASP A 231 17.12 2.69 3.08
N PRO A 232 16.78 1.40 2.90
CA PRO A 232 16.15 0.63 3.96
C PRO A 232 17.00 0.50 5.23
N LYS A 233 18.32 0.73 5.17
CA LYS A 233 19.20 0.70 6.34
C LYS A 233 18.91 1.82 7.32
N GLU A 234 18.42 2.97 6.80
CA GLU A 234 18.06 4.14 7.59
C GLU A 234 16.68 4.04 8.28
N PHE A 235 15.85 3.06 7.92
CA PHE A 235 14.52 2.92 8.53
C PHE A 235 14.61 2.69 10.04
N VAL A 236 13.69 3.29 10.79
CA VAL A 236 13.50 3.04 12.23
C VAL A 236 12.84 1.67 12.45
N SER A 237 11.97 1.26 11.54
CA SER A 237 11.37 -0.07 11.54
C SER A 237 12.43 -1.15 11.69
N LYS A 238 12.18 -2.17 12.53
CA LYS A 238 13.07 -3.34 12.67
C LYS A 238 13.11 -4.17 11.39
N GLY A 239 11.95 -4.35 10.73
CA GLY A 239 11.88 -4.93 9.40
C GLY A 239 12.41 -3.96 8.35
N LYS A 240 13.15 -4.47 7.37
CA LYS A 240 13.72 -3.71 6.24
C LYS A 240 13.22 -4.25 4.90
N ASN A 241 12.21 -5.11 4.94
CA ASN A 241 11.64 -5.84 3.81
C ASN A 241 10.81 -4.86 2.91
N THR A 242 11.49 -4.28 1.93
CA THR A 242 10.88 -3.34 0.99
C THR A 242 11.49 -3.51 -0.41
N PRO A 243 10.67 -3.42 -1.48
CA PRO A 243 11.18 -3.38 -2.86
C PRO A 243 11.63 -1.97 -3.29
N PHE A 244 11.46 -0.96 -2.43
CA PHE A 244 11.73 0.44 -2.78
C PHE A 244 13.17 0.89 -2.50
N GLY A 245 14.02 0.03 -1.96
CA GLY A 245 15.44 0.33 -1.78
C GLY A 245 16.09 0.78 -3.09
N GLY A 246 16.83 1.89 -3.07
CA GLY A 246 17.47 2.47 -4.26
C GLY A 246 16.54 3.33 -5.15
N LYS A 247 15.23 3.42 -4.86
CA LYS A 247 14.30 4.28 -5.61
C LYS A 247 14.53 5.75 -5.26
N LYS A 248 14.67 6.59 -6.30
CA LYS A 248 14.68 8.05 -6.15
C LYS A 248 13.26 8.55 -5.93
N VAL A 249 13.09 9.41 -4.95
CA VAL A 249 11.80 10.01 -4.56
C VAL A 249 11.98 11.48 -4.20
N LYS A 250 10.88 12.23 -4.20
CA LYS A 250 10.79 13.60 -3.67
C LYS A 250 9.78 13.66 -2.51
N GLY A 251 9.84 14.75 -1.76
CA GLY A 251 8.94 14.95 -0.62
C GLY A 251 9.50 14.33 0.66
N LYS A 252 10.64 14.83 1.14
CA LYS A 252 11.27 14.37 2.39
C LYS A 252 10.52 14.90 3.60
N VAL A 253 10.17 14.02 4.53
CA VAL A 253 9.66 14.41 5.85
C VAL A 253 10.81 15.06 6.62
N MET A 254 10.66 16.33 7.00
CA MET A 254 11.65 17.11 7.73
C MET A 254 11.43 17.10 9.22
N ALA A 255 10.16 17.09 9.66
CA ALA A 255 9.84 16.99 11.07
C ALA A 255 8.46 16.34 11.28
N THR A 256 8.31 15.67 12.41
CA THR A 256 7.03 15.15 12.88
C THR A 256 6.82 15.62 14.32
N VAL A 257 5.67 16.25 14.54
CA VAL A 257 5.20 16.66 15.88
C VAL A 257 4.02 15.77 16.26
N CYS A 258 4.03 15.24 17.46
CA CYS A 258 2.95 14.44 18.01
C CYS A 258 2.58 14.97 19.40
N GLY A 259 1.32 15.36 19.58
CA GLY A 259 0.83 15.95 20.83
C GLY A 259 1.64 17.20 21.24
N GLY A 260 2.07 18.01 20.28
CA GLY A 260 2.85 19.23 20.50
C GLY A 260 4.35 19.01 20.79
N LYS A 261 4.86 17.79 20.66
CA LYS A 261 6.29 17.47 20.85
C LYS A 261 6.90 17.01 19.53
N ILE A 262 8.09 17.52 19.22
CA ILE A 262 8.87 17.00 18.09
C ILE A 262 9.31 15.58 18.44
N VAL A 263 8.90 14.63 17.63
CA VAL A 263 9.23 13.19 17.77
C VAL A 263 10.19 12.70 16.70
N TYR A 264 10.34 13.48 15.63
CA TYR A 264 11.30 13.24 14.55
C TYR A 264 11.74 14.58 13.96
N GLU A 265 13.01 14.71 13.65
CA GLU A 265 13.61 15.83 12.93
C GLU A 265 14.69 15.24 12.00
N ALA A 266 14.64 15.60 10.71
CA ALA A 266 15.65 15.17 9.73
C ALA A 266 16.97 15.92 9.97
N GLU A 267 18.08 15.21 9.84
CA GLU A 267 19.43 15.76 9.85
C GLU A 267 19.76 16.47 8.54
#